data_763611d665269d025e3cbef6902fc042
#
_entry.id   763611d665269d025e3cbef6902fc042
#
_cell.length_a   1.000
_cell.length_b   1.000
_cell.length_c   1.000
_cell.angle_alpha   90.00
_cell.angle_beta   90.00
_cell.angle_gamma   90.00
#
_symmetry.space_group_name_H-M   'P 1'
#
loop_
_entity.id
_entity.type
_entity.pdbx_description
1 polymer ?
#
loop_
_entity_poly.entity_id
_entity_poly.type
_entity_poly.pdbx_seq_one_letter_code
_entity_poly.pdbx_strand_id
1 'polypeptide(L)'
;MNALPRGFRYSAVRAGVRPDRDRLDLALAVSDRPASAAGVFTQNRVCAAPVHVCRERLPAQDARGVVICAGNANACTGEPGLTDARTMAAVAAEAIGCDARQMLVASTGVI
;
A
#
# COMPACT_ATOMS: atom_id res chain seq x y z
N MET A 1 -10.26 23.00 -8.26
CA MET A 1 -10.17 21.98 -7.19
C MET A 1 -10.65 20.66 -7.76
N ASN A 2 -9.81 19.65 -7.70
CA ASN A 2 -10.19 18.31 -8.16
C ASN A 2 -11.00 17.63 -7.05
N ALA A 3 -12.23 17.23 -7.38
CA ALA A 3 -13.03 16.46 -6.44
C ALA A 3 -12.47 15.03 -6.34
N LEU A 4 -12.33 14.54 -5.12
CA LEU A 4 -11.97 13.13 -4.88
C LEU A 4 -13.17 12.23 -5.17
N PRO A 5 -12.95 11.00 -5.65
CA PRO A 5 -14.03 10.05 -5.89
C PRO A 5 -14.89 9.82 -4.64
N ARG A 6 -16.18 9.74 -4.82
CA ARG A 6 -17.11 9.40 -3.73
C ARG A 6 -16.95 7.94 -3.34
N GLY A 7 -17.19 7.65 -2.07
CA GLY A 7 -17.05 6.28 -1.53
C GLY A 7 -15.65 5.91 -1.11
N PHE A 8 -14.71 6.87 -1.14
CA PHE A 8 -13.35 6.69 -0.66
C PHE A 8 -13.02 7.71 0.40
N ARG A 9 -12.19 7.31 1.35
CA ARG A 9 -11.59 8.17 2.37
C ARG A 9 -10.08 8.15 2.21
N TYR A 10 -9.45 9.28 2.50
CA TYR A 10 -8.01 9.46 2.32
C TYR A 10 -7.40 10.07 3.57
N SER A 11 -6.21 9.61 3.94
CA SER A 11 -5.40 10.24 4.99
C SER A 11 -3.94 10.16 4.62
N ALA A 12 -3.16 11.10 5.15
CA ALA A 12 -1.72 11.07 5.02
C ALA A 12 -1.10 11.68 6.29
N VAL A 13 0.00 11.10 6.72
CA VAL A 13 0.70 11.50 7.94
C VAL A 13 2.21 11.51 7.72
N ARG A 14 2.92 12.15 8.64
CA ARG A 14 4.36 12.00 8.80
C ARG A 14 4.62 10.84 9.76
N ALA A 15 5.09 9.73 9.22
CA ALA A 15 5.43 8.55 10.01
C ALA A 15 6.92 8.47 10.34
N GLY A 16 7.74 9.38 9.77
CA GLY A 16 9.17 9.43 10.02
C GLY A 16 9.98 8.46 9.16
N VAL A 17 9.42 7.99 8.05
CA VAL A 17 10.13 7.14 7.10
C VAL A 17 11.19 7.96 6.35
N ARG A 18 10.85 9.20 6.01
CA ARG A 18 11.77 10.14 5.36
C ARG A 18 12.59 10.90 6.40
N PRO A 19 13.87 11.17 6.11
CA PRO A 19 14.66 12.06 6.96
C PRO A 19 14.16 13.51 6.92
N ASP A 20 13.53 13.90 5.82
CA ASP A 20 12.90 15.21 5.64
C ASP A 20 11.59 15.26 6.45
N ARG A 21 11.61 16.03 7.54
CA ARG A 21 10.49 16.11 8.49
C ARG A 21 9.29 16.91 7.99
N ASP A 22 9.40 17.61 6.87
CA ASP A 22 8.36 18.53 6.39
C ASP A 22 7.39 17.88 5.40
N ARG A 23 7.59 16.60 5.08
CA ARG A 23 6.76 15.90 4.11
C ARG A 23 5.98 14.76 4.73
N LEU A 24 4.77 14.56 4.22
CA LEU A 24 3.97 13.38 4.49
C LEU A 24 4.65 12.19 3.80
N ASP A 25 4.75 11.07 4.49
CA ASP A 25 5.46 9.89 3.99
C ASP A 25 4.67 8.59 4.13
N LEU A 26 3.49 8.66 4.71
CA LEU A 26 2.59 7.51 4.80
C LEU A 26 1.17 7.96 4.44
N ALA A 27 0.53 7.28 3.51
CA ALA A 27 -0.83 7.58 3.09
C ALA A 27 -1.70 6.33 3.08
N LEU A 28 -3.00 6.53 3.23
CA LEU A 28 -4.00 5.48 3.19
C LEU A 28 -5.19 5.95 2.37
N ALA A 29 -5.60 5.14 1.40
CA ALA A 29 -6.84 5.31 0.67
C ALA A 29 -7.74 4.11 0.96
N VAL A 30 -8.96 4.35 1.38
CA VAL A 30 -9.89 3.31 1.84
C VAL A 30 -11.21 3.43 1.10
N SER A 31 -11.68 2.32 0.56
CA SER A 31 -13.04 2.21 0.06
C SER A 31 -14.02 2.00 1.22
N ASP A 32 -15.14 2.72 1.21
CA ASP A 32 -16.16 2.60 2.25
C ASP A 32 -16.87 1.24 2.22
N ARG A 33 -16.75 0.50 1.12
CA ARG A 33 -17.31 -0.84 0.94
C ARG A 33 -16.34 -1.71 0.15
N PRO A 34 -16.50 -3.05 0.17
CA PRO A 34 -15.72 -3.93 -0.68
C PRO A 34 -15.81 -3.52 -2.15
N ALA A 35 -14.69 -3.49 -2.84
CA ALA A 35 -14.58 -3.02 -4.21
C ALA A 35 -13.85 -4.03 -5.09
N SER A 36 -14.24 -4.10 -6.35
CA SER A 36 -13.48 -4.84 -7.35
C SER A 36 -12.18 -4.10 -7.64
N ALA A 37 -11.09 -4.84 -7.65
CA ALA A 37 -9.77 -4.29 -7.91
C ALA A 37 -9.00 -5.18 -8.87
N ALA A 38 -8.23 -4.54 -9.75
CA ALA A 38 -7.32 -5.21 -10.67
C ALA A 38 -6.05 -4.37 -10.79
N GLY A 39 -4.96 -5.00 -11.21
CA GLY A 39 -3.69 -4.33 -11.36
C GLY A 39 -2.90 -4.88 -12.54
N VAL A 40 -2.00 -4.06 -13.05
CA VAL A 40 -0.95 -4.45 -13.99
C VAL A 40 0.38 -4.22 -13.30
N PHE A 41 1.34 -5.09 -13.56
CA PHE A 41 2.61 -5.11 -12.85
C PHE A 41 3.78 -5.18 -13.83
N THR A 42 4.94 -4.73 -13.37
CA THR A 42 6.16 -4.86 -14.14
C THR A 42 6.45 -6.32 -14.49
N GLN A 43 7.00 -6.55 -15.67
CA GLN A 43 7.52 -7.86 -16.08
C GLN A 43 8.97 -8.08 -15.64
N ASN A 44 9.58 -7.08 -15.00
CA ASN A 44 10.92 -7.22 -14.44
C ASN A 44 10.94 -8.31 -13.37
N ARG A 45 11.92 -9.20 -13.46
CA ARG A 45 12.11 -10.28 -12.48
C ARG A 45 12.53 -9.74 -11.11
N VAL A 46 13.23 -8.61 -11.09
CA VAL A 46 13.63 -7.93 -9.86
C VAL A 46 12.58 -6.87 -9.55
N CYS A 47 11.48 -7.28 -8.95
CA CYS A 47 10.42 -6.36 -8.53
C CYS A 47 10.35 -6.24 -7.01
N ALA A 48 9.86 -5.11 -6.56
CA ALA A 48 9.79 -4.77 -5.14
C ALA A 48 8.79 -5.65 -4.37
N ALA A 49 9.00 -5.80 -3.08
CA ALA A 49 8.14 -6.59 -2.21
C ALA A 49 6.66 -6.19 -2.28
N PRO A 50 6.27 -4.90 -2.31
CA PRO A 50 4.87 -4.51 -2.49
C PRO A 50 4.25 -5.03 -3.79
N VAL A 51 5.03 -5.13 -4.87
CA VAL A 51 4.56 -5.69 -6.14
C VAL A 51 4.20 -7.18 -5.97
N HIS A 52 5.03 -7.94 -5.29
CA HIS A 52 4.74 -9.35 -4.99
C HIS A 52 3.45 -9.50 -4.19
N VAL A 53 3.28 -8.71 -3.13
CA VAL A 53 2.09 -8.76 -2.27
C VAL A 53 0.83 -8.41 -3.07
N CYS A 54 0.85 -7.35 -3.87
CA CYS A 54 -0.30 -6.97 -4.68
C CYS A 54 -0.61 -8.01 -5.76
N ARG A 55 0.41 -8.60 -6.37
CA ARG A 55 0.23 -9.65 -7.38
C ARG A 55 -0.44 -10.90 -6.80
N GLU A 56 -0.15 -11.25 -5.56
CA GLU A 56 -0.82 -12.35 -4.85
C GLU A 56 -2.30 -12.07 -4.55
N ARG A 57 -2.68 -10.80 -4.43
CA ARG A 57 -4.01 -10.36 -3.97
C ARG A 57 -4.95 -9.93 -5.09
N LEU A 58 -4.43 -9.66 -6.26
CA LEU A 58 -5.20 -9.15 -7.39
C LEU A 58 -5.29 -10.18 -8.52
N PRO A 59 -6.41 -10.23 -9.27
CA PRO A 59 -7.61 -9.42 -9.10
C PRO A 59 -8.43 -9.83 -7.86
N ALA A 60 -9.22 -8.90 -7.33
CA ALA A 60 -10.04 -9.14 -6.16
C ALA A 60 -11.44 -8.53 -6.34
N GLN A 61 -12.42 -9.09 -5.64
CA GLN A 61 -13.81 -8.60 -5.63
C GLN A 61 -14.12 -7.80 -4.35
N ASP A 62 -13.23 -7.82 -3.38
CA ASP A 62 -13.49 -7.35 -2.02
C ASP A 62 -12.36 -6.47 -1.47
N ALA A 63 -11.58 -5.83 -2.34
CA ALA A 63 -10.53 -4.92 -1.91
C ALA A 63 -11.10 -3.75 -1.09
N ARG A 64 -10.38 -3.32 -0.06
CA ARG A 64 -10.80 -2.26 0.84
C ARG A 64 -9.89 -1.05 0.84
N GLY A 65 -8.66 -1.17 0.40
CA GLY A 65 -7.79 -0.01 0.37
C GLY A 65 -6.36 -0.29 -0.05
N VAL A 66 -5.57 0.78 -0.04
CA VAL A 66 -4.14 0.73 -0.29
C VAL A 66 -3.41 1.61 0.72
N VAL A 67 -2.35 1.07 1.30
CA VAL A 67 -1.41 1.82 2.15
C VAL A 67 -0.15 2.10 1.35
N ILE A 68 0.32 3.34 1.40
CA ILE A 68 1.40 3.84 0.56
C ILE A 68 2.49 4.42 1.45
N CYS A 69 3.70 3.89 1.34
CA CYS A 69 4.90 4.41 1.99
C CYS A 69 5.75 5.18 0.99
N ALA A 70 6.09 6.42 1.32
CA ALA A 70 6.94 7.26 0.48
C ALA A 70 8.22 7.63 1.26
N GLY A 71 9.34 7.08 0.86
CA GLY A 71 10.64 7.31 1.50
C GLY A 71 11.55 6.09 1.45
N ASN A 72 10.95 4.92 1.37
CA ASN A 72 11.65 3.65 1.18
C ASN A 72 10.89 2.83 0.16
N ALA A 73 11.55 2.41 -0.92
CA ALA A 73 10.92 1.67 -2.00
C ALA A 73 10.64 0.21 -1.64
N ASN A 74 11.31 -0.32 -0.63
CA ASN A 74 11.25 -1.72 -0.25
C ASN A 74 11.54 -2.65 -1.45
N ALA A 75 12.56 -2.31 -2.20
CA ALA A 75 13.04 -3.08 -3.35
C ALA A 75 14.40 -3.71 -3.03
N CYS A 76 14.64 -4.92 -3.55
CA CYS A 76 15.86 -5.69 -3.30
C CYS A 76 16.11 -5.96 -1.81
N THR A 77 15.07 -6.20 -1.06
CA THR A 77 15.10 -6.36 0.40
C THR A 77 14.94 -7.80 0.88
N GLY A 78 14.72 -8.75 -0.03
CA GLY A 78 14.58 -10.18 0.28
C GLY A 78 13.37 -10.50 1.14
N GLU A 79 13.44 -11.59 1.89
CA GLU A 79 12.33 -12.04 2.76
C GLU A 79 11.95 -11.04 3.85
N PRO A 80 12.89 -10.33 4.51
CA PRO A 80 12.51 -9.29 5.46
C PRO A 80 11.62 -8.20 4.84
N GLY A 81 11.94 -7.76 3.63
CA GLY A 81 11.14 -6.75 2.93
C GLY A 81 9.74 -7.25 2.57
N LEU A 82 9.60 -8.53 2.22
CA LEU A 82 8.30 -9.14 1.94
C LEU A 82 7.46 -9.23 3.22
N THR A 83 8.08 -9.61 4.32
CA THR A 83 7.44 -9.61 5.64
C THR A 83 6.98 -8.21 6.04
N ASP A 84 7.81 -7.20 5.83
CA ASP A 84 7.48 -5.81 6.13
C ASP A 84 6.28 -5.31 5.29
N ALA A 85 6.25 -5.64 4.01
CA ALA A 85 5.13 -5.28 3.13
C ALA A 85 3.81 -5.92 3.60
N ARG A 86 3.85 -7.19 3.99
CA ARG A 86 2.68 -7.89 4.54
C ARG A 86 2.25 -7.32 5.88
N THR A 87 3.19 -6.98 6.75
CA THR A 87 2.92 -6.34 8.04
C THR A 87 2.27 -4.97 7.85
N MET A 88 2.77 -4.18 6.92
CA MET A 88 2.21 -2.87 6.59
C MET A 88 0.73 -2.99 6.18
N ALA A 89 0.42 -3.95 5.33
CA ALA A 89 -0.96 -4.23 4.93
C ALA A 89 -1.82 -4.70 6.12
N ALA A 90 -1.30 -5.58 6.95
CA ALA A 90 -2.02 -6.13 8.10
C ALA A 90 -2.36 -5.05 9.13
N VAL A 91 -1.42 -4.17 9.44
CA VAL A 91 -1.62 -3.04 10.37
C VAL A 91 -2.66 -2.07 9.82
N ALA A 92 -2.58 -1.73 8.54
CA ALA A 92 -3.56 -0.86 7.91
C ALA A 92 -4.96 -1.49 7.88
N ALA A 93 -5.05 -2.78 7.58
CA ALA A 93 -6.31 -3.53 7.60
C ALA A 93 -6.94 -3.56 8.98
N GLU A 94 -6.16 -3.80 10.02
CA GLU A 94 -6.62 -3.77 11.41
C GLU A 94 -7.18 -2.39 11.76
N ALA A 95 -6.52 -1.32 11.36
CA ALA A 95 -6.95 0.05 11.64
C ALA A 95 -8.31 0.39 11.00
N ILE A 96 -8.65 -0.19 9.86
CA ILE A 96 -9.93 0.06 9.18
C ILE A 96 -10.97 -1.05 9.42
N GLY A 97 -10.60 -2.13 10.08
CA GLY A 97 -11.51 -3.22 10.41
C GLY A 97 -11.80 -4.18 9.26
N CYS A 98 -10.81 -4.50 8.44
CA CYS A 98 -10.95 -5.48 7.38
C CYS A 98 -9.85 -6.56 7.44
N ASP A 99 -9.96 -7.56 6.58
CA ASP A 99 -8.96 -8.62 6.45
C ASP A 99 -7.68 -8.06 5.78
N ALA A 100 -6.52 -8.56 6.20
CA ALA A 100 -5.23 -8.14 5.64
C ALA A 100 -5.16 -8.33 4.12
N ARG A 101 -5.78 -9.37 3.58
CA ARG A 101 -5.81 -9.64 2.14
C ARG A 101 -6.60 -8.59 1.34
N GLN A 102 -7.46 -7.84 1.99
CA GLN A 102 -8.26 -6.77 1.37
C GLN A 102 -7.49 -5.44 1.26
N MET A 103 -6.26 -5.39 1.79
CA MET A 103 -5.41 -4.22 1.77
C MET A 103 -4.26 -4.42 0.79
N LEU A 104 -4.08 -3.48 -0.12
CA LEU A 104 -2.96 -3.43 -1.03
C LEU A 104 -1.84 -2.55 -0.46
N VAL A 105 -0.65 -2.70 -0.98
CA VAL A 105 0.52 -1.94 -0.51
C VAL A 105 1.27 -1.33 -1.69
N ALA A 106 1.84 -0.16 -1.46
CA ALA A 106 2.74 0.48 -2.39
C ALA A 106 3.87 1.16 -1.61
N SER A 107 5.06 1.13 -2.15
CA SER A 107 6.21 1.82 -1.58
C SER A 107 7.01 2.49 -2.67
N THR A 108 7.57 3.65 -2.35
CA THR A 108 8.44 4.40 -3.25
C THR A 108 9.52 5.12 -2.45
N GLY A 109 10.64 5.43 -3.07
CA GLY A 109 11.71 6.17 -2.43
C GLY A 109 13.07 5.53 -2.61
N VAL A 110 13.87 5.57 -1.54
CA VAL A 110 15.24 5.04 -1.53
C VAL A 110 15.23 3.53 -1.69
N ILE A 111 16.12 3.05 -2.55
CA ILE A 111 16.39 1.63 -2.76
C ILE A 111 17.65 1.21 -1.98
#